data_a192d058841f1d822515465f2edb1ee4
#
_entry.id   a192d058841f1d822515465f2edb1ee4
#
_cell.length_a   1.000
_cell.length_b   1.000
_cell.length_c   1.000
_cell.angle_alpha   90.00
_cell.angle_beta   90.00
_cell.angle_gamma   90.00
#
_symmetry.space_group_name_H-M   'P 1'
#
loop_
_entity.id
_entity.type
_entity.pdbx_description
1 polymer ?
#
loop_
_entity_poly.entity_id
_entity_poly.type
_entity_poly.pdbx_seq_one_letter_code
_entity_poly.pdbx_strand_id
1 'polypeptide(L)'
;PHLLERYQPSLVIIEMGANDGLRGHAPRAIKSNLSTMIQACLSNGAAIALIEMDIPANYGSAYRDAFRSIYRELSDQFDIILIPSVFDEIFGNPQLLQADGLHPNQKAQILIKERVLSTLSKTLQGL
;
A
#
# COMPACT_ATOMS: atom_id res chain seq x y z
N PRO A 1 -9.96 8.65 -12.96
CA PRO A 1 -11.42 8.68 -13.13
C PRO A 1 -11.88 7.77 -14.27
N HIS A 2 -11.42 7.96 -15.53
CA HIS A 2 -11.94 7.20 -16.68
C HIS A 2 -11.80 5.67 -16.59
N LEU A 3 -10.82 5.12 -15.86
CA LEU A 3 -10.71 3.67 -15.61
C LEU A 3 -11.81 3.17 -14.68
N LEU A 4 -12.16 3.94 -13.66
CA LEU A 4 -13.24 3.61 -12.73
C LEU A 4 -14.58 3.60 -13.46
N GLU A 5 -14.84 4.62 -14.28
CA GLU A 5 -16.04 4.71 -15.12
C GLU A 5 -16.14 3.56 -16.11
N ARG A 6 -15.00 3.20 -16.74
CA ARG A 6 -14.95 2.14 -17.76
C ARG A 6 -15.14 0.74 -17.18
N TYR A 7 -14.49 0.44 -16.05
CA TYR A 7 -14.45 -0.92 -15.50
C TYR A 7 -15.40 -1.16 -14.35
N GLN A 8 -15.90 -0.10 -13.70
CA GLN A 8 -16.82 -0.15 -12.56
C GLN A 8 -16.44 -1.24 -11.54
N PRO A 9 -15.21 -1.22 -10.99
CA PRO A 9 -14.73 -2.27 -10.10
C PRO A 9 -15.53 -2.25 -8.79
N SER A 10 -15.85 -3.44 -8.26
CA SER A 10 -16.43 -3.58 -6.90
C SER A 10 -15.37 -3.42 -5.82
N LEU A 11 -14.11 -3.73 -6.11
CA LEU A 11 -12.96 -3.59 -5.21
C LEU A 11 -11.78 -3.00 -5.97
N VAL A 12 -11.10 -2.03 -5.36
CA VAL A 12 -9.82 -1.47 -5.84
C VAL A 12 -8.74 -1.73 -4.81
N ILE A 13 -7.65 -2.36 -5.22
CA ILE A 13 -6.45 -2.52 -4.41
C ILE A 13 -5.49 -1.40 -4.78
N ILE A 14 -5.08 -0.59 -3.80
CA ILE A 14 -4.13 0.52 -3.98
C ILE A 14 -2.77 0.10 -3.41
N GLU A 15 -1.79 -0.07 -4.29
CA GLU A 15 -0.38 -0.35 -3.98
C GLU A 15 0.48 0.80 -4.53
N MET A 16 0.47 1.94 -3.84
CA MET A 16 1.07 3.19 -4.32
C MET A 16 1.79 3.94 -3.19
N GLY A 17 2.70 4.86 -3.57
CA GLY A 17 3.39 5.77 -2.65
C GLY A 17 4.85 5.41 -2.39
N ALA A 18 5.28 4.16 -2.58
CA ALA A 18 6.66 3.75 -2.34
C ALA A 18 7.68 4.58 -3.13
N ASN A 19 7.44 4.81 -4.42
CA ASN A 19 8.32 5.63 -5.26
C ASN A 19 8.41 7.08 -4.81
N ASP A 20 7.33 7.65 -4.27
CA ASP A 20 7.34 9.00 -3.70
C ASP A 20 8.17 9.02 -2.40
N GLY A 21 8.01 8.00 -1.55
CA GLY A 21 8.82 7.80 -0.35
C GLY A 21 10.31 7.68 -0.66
N LEU A 22 10.68 6.86 -1.65
CA LEU A 22 12.07 6.67 -2.10
C LEU A 22 12.69 7.94 -2.69
N ARG A 23 11.88 8.85 -3.24
CA ARG A 23 12.32 10.16 -3.72
C ARG A 23 12.38 11.23 -2.63
N GLY A 24 12.01 10.88 -1.39
CA GLY A 24 12.02 11.81 -0.26
C GLY A 24 10.92 12.87 -0.32
N HIS A 25 9.81 12.58 -1.00
CA HIS A 25 8.68 13.51 -1.02
C HIS A 25 8.10 13.69 0.40
N ALA A 26 7.60 14.88 0.69
CA ALA A 26 7.02 15.17 1.99
C ALA A 26 5.83 14.22 2.29
N PRO A 27 5.78 13.55 3.45
CA PRO A 27 4.71 12.63 3.82
C PRO A 27 3.31 13.21 3.64
N ARG A 28 3.14 14.50 3.92
CA ARG A 28 1.88 15.23 3.70
C ARG A 28 1.43 15.22 2.23
N ALA A 29 2.36 15.37 1.29
CA ALA A 29 2.04 15.36 -0.13
C ALA A 29 1.63 13.94 -0.59
N ILE A 30 2.34 12.92 -0.12
CA ILE A 30 2.02 11.51 -0.39
C ILE A 30 0.62 11.19 0.15
N LYS A 31 0.33 11.56 1.40
CA LYS A 31 -0.99 11.38 2.02
C LYS A 31 -2.09 12.05 1.21
N SER A 32 -1.87 13.29 0.74
CA SER A 32 -2.85 14.02 -0.07
C SER A 32 -3.16 13.32 -1.39
N ASN A 33 -2.12 12.80 -2.08
CA ASN A 33 -2.28 12.07 -3.33
C ASN A 33 -3.07 10.76 -3.13
N LEU A 34 -2.72 9.97 -2.12
CA LEU A 34 -3.43 8.74 -1.77
C LEU A 34 -4.88 9.02 -1.37
N SER A 35 -5.12 10.05 -0.56
CA SER A 35 -6.48 10.49 -0.18
C SER A 35 -7.34 10.81 -1.41
N THR A 36 -6.77 11.51 -2.39
CA THR A 36 -7.49 11.84 -3.65
C THR A 36 -7.86 10.58 -4.43
N MET A 37 -6.95 9.60 -4.51
CA MET A 37 -7.23 8.31 -5.17
C MET A 37 -8.33 7.52 -4.43
N ILE A 38 -8.25 7.45 -3.11
CA ILE A 38 -9.25 6.80 -2.26
C ILE A 38 -10.64 7.43 -2.47
N GLN A 39 -10.73 8.75 -2.38
CA GLN A 39 -11.99 9.48 -2.58
C GLN A 39 -12.60 9.22 -3.96
N ALA A 40 -11.77 9.20 -5.02
CA ALA A 40 -12.23 8.90 -6.36
C ALA A 40 -12.82 7.49 -6.47
N CYS A 41 -12.22 6.49 -5.83
CA CYS A 41 -12.73 5.12 -5.81
C CYS A 41 -14.04 5.01 -5.01
N LEU A 42 -14.08 5.59 -3.81
CA LEU A 42 -15.29 5.60 -2.97
C LEU A 42 -16.48 6.30 -3.67
N SER A 43 -16.22 7.41 -4.35
CA SER A 43 -17.25 8.14 -5.12
C SER A 43 -17.80 7.33 -6.30
N ASN A 44 -17.09 6.31 -6.76
CA ASN A 44 -17.56 5.37 -7.78
C ASN A 44 -18.17 4.08 -7.18
N GLY A 45 -18.36 4.01 -5.87
CA GLY A 45 -18.98 2.87 -5.18
C GLY A 45 -18.07 1.65 -5.00
N ALA A 46 -16.77 1.77 -5.24
CA ALA A 46 -15.82 0.68 -5.05
C ALA A 46 -15.40 0.56 -3.58
N ALA A 47 -15.33 -0.67 -3.06
CA ALA A 47 -14.59 -0.96 -1.84
C ALA A 47 -13.08 -0.78 -2.07
N ILE A 48 -12.32 -0.48 -1.01
CA ILE A 48 -10.88 -0.22 -1.14
C ILE A 48 -10.09 -1.10 -0.18
N ALA A 49 -9.00 -1.68 -0.70
CA ALA A 49 -7.93 -2.27 0.09
C ALA A 49 -6.63 -1.50 -0.18
N LEU A 50 -6.10 -0.84 0.85
CA LEU A 50 -4.87 -0.07 0.79
C LEU A 50 -3.71 -0.93 1.32
N ILE A 51 -2.67 -1.15 0.51
CA ILE A 51 -1.47 -1.86 0.94
C ILE A 51 -0.54 -0.88 1.67
N GLU A 52 -0.21 -1.19 2.92
CA GLU A 52 0.76 -0.43 3.70
C GLU A 52 2.16 -0.61 3.07
N MET A 53 2.63 0.43 2.38
CA MET A 53 3.97 0.45 1.80
C MET A 53 5.01 0.82 2.85
N ASP A 54 6.26 0.47 2.58
CA ASP A 54 7.41 0.83 3.40
C ASP A 54 8.60 1.23 2.52
N ILE A 55 9.61 1.82 3.15
CA ILE A 55 10.87 2.23 2.54
C ILE A 55 12.05 1.72 3.39
N PRO A 56 13.24 1.52 2.79
CA PRO A 56 14.41 1.02 3.53
C PRO A 56 14.79 1.88 4.73
N ALA A 57 15.35 1.25 5.77
CA ALA A 57 15.69 1.91 7.04
C ALA A 57 16.75 3.03 6.92
N ASN A 58 17.57 3.02 5.86
CA ASN A 58 18.57 4.04 5.60
C ASN A 58 18.02 5.44 5.27
N TYR A 59 16.69 5.57 5.09
CA TYR A 59 16.03 6.88 4.97
C TYR A 59 15.84 7.61 6.30
N GLY A 60 16.20 6.97 7.42
CA GLY A 60 16.06 7.50 8.77
C GLY A 60 14.70 7.19 9.40
N SER A 61 14.72 6.89 10.71
CA SER A 61 13.52 6.43 11.43
C SER A 61 12.38 7.44 11.38
N ALA A 62 12.65 8.72 11.64
CA ALA A 62 11.63 9.75 11.68
C ALA A 62 10.85 9.87 10.36
N TYR A 63 11.54 9.85 9.22
CA TYR A 63 10.89 9.90 7.91
C TYR A 63 10.14 8.61 7.60
N ARG A 64 10.75 7.45 7.88
CA ARG A 64 10.14 6.14 7.66
C ARG A 64 8.87 5.97 8.49
N ASP A 65 8.89 6.35 9.77
CA ASP A 65 7.73 6.29 10.66
C ASP A 65 6.60 7.21 10.17
N ALA A 66 6.94 8.44 9.78
CA ALA A 66 5.98 9.36 9.19
C ALA A 66 5.41 8.86 7.85
N PHE A 67 6.20 8.15 7.04
CA PHE A 67 5.75 7.54 5.80
C PHE A 67 4.77 6.38 6.08
N ARG A 68 5.11 5.48 7.00
CA ARG A 68 4.25 4.34 7.36
C ARG A 68 2.93 4.77 7.99
N SER A 69 2.94 5.82 8.83
CA SER A 69 1.73 6.31 9.49
C SER A 69 0.64 6.76 8.50
N ILE A 70 1.03 7.21 7.29
CA ILE A 70 0.10 7.66 6.25
C ILE A 70 -0.98 6.61 5.96
N TYR A 71 -0.58 5.35 5.82
CA TYR A 71 -1.48 4.26 5.38
C TYR A 71 -2.50 3.92 6.46
N ARG A 72 -2.08 3.89 7.72
CA ARG A 72 -2.96 3.66 8.88
C ARG A 72 -3.93 4.82 9.07
N GLU A 73 -3.42 6.04 9.05
CA GLU A 73 -4.23 7.25 9.15
C GLU A 73 -5.30 7.34 8.05
N LEU A 74 -4.96 6.96 6.81
CA LEU A 74 -5.91 6.94 5.71
C LEU A 74 -6.93 5.81 5.84
N SER A 75 -6.50 4.62 6.29
CA SER A 75 -7.38 3.49 6.53
C SER A 75 -8.41 3.82 7.61
N ASP A 76 -7.98 4.44 8.72
CA ASP A 76 -8.87 4.86 9.80
C ASP A 76 -9.80 6.01 9.36
N GLN A 77 -9.26 6.99 8.61
CA GLN A 77 -10.01 8.16 8.15
C GLN A 77 -11.16 7.79 7.19
N PHE A 78 -10.95 6.80 6.32
CA PHE A 78 -11.90 6.41 5.28
C PHE A 78 -12.64 5.11 5.57
N ASP A 79 -12.37 4.47 6.72
CA ASP A 79 -12.92 3.16 7.09
C ASP A 79 -12.75 2.11 5.99
N ILE A 80 -11.51 1.96 5.50
CA ILE A 80 -11.14 1.07 4.40
C ILE A 80 -10.23 -0.07 4.88
N ILE A 81 -10.15 -1.13 4.08
CA ILE A 81 -9.31 -2.29 4.40
C ILE A 81 -7.84 -1.89 4.32
N LEU A 82 -7.10 -2.05 5.43
CA LEU A 82 -5.64 -1.97 5.43
C LEU A 82 -5.04 -3.36 5.28
N ILE A 83 -4.21 -3.54 4.25
CA ILE A 83 -3.37 -4.74 4.10
C ILE A 83 -2.01 -4.43 4.72
N PRO A 84 -1.65 -5.09 5.85
CA PRO A 84 -0.41 -4.80 6.56
C PRO A 84 0.82 -5.05 5.70
N SER A 85 1.85 -4.23 5.87
CA SER A 85 3.13 -4.35 5.17
C SER A 85 3.79 -5.72 5.38
N VAL A 86 4.50 -6.18 4.35
CA VAL A 86 5.44 -7.31 4.39
C VAL A 86 6.88 -6.83 4.13
N PHE A 87 7.06 -5.54 3.94
CA PHE A 87 8.34 -5.00 3.47
C PHE A 87 9.45 -5.07 4.51
N ASP A 88 9.15 -5.11 5.81
CA ASP A 88 10.16 -5.37 6.85
C ASP A 88 10.82 -6.73 6.65
N GLU A 89 10.05 -7.76 6.31
CA GLU A 89 10.55 -9.11 6.02
C GLU A 89 11.36 -9.14 4.72
N ILE A 90 10.93 -8.37 3.71
CA ILE A 90 11.57 -8.32 2.39
C ILE A 90 12.88 -7.54 2.44
N PHE A 91 12.88 -6.33 3.00
CA PHE A 91 14.09 -5.49 3.08
C PHE A 91 15.16 -6.05 4.03
N GLY A 92 14.77 -6.85 5.01
CA GLY A 92 15.67 -7.59 5.89
C GLY A 92 16.36 -8.80 5.25
N ASN A 93 15.92 -9.22 4.05
CA ASN A 93 16.40 -10.42 3.39
C ASN A 93 16.80 -10.18 1.92
N PRO A 94 18.12 -10.06 1.63
CA PRO A 94 18.60 -9.85 0.26
C PRO A 94 18.17 -10.91 -0.76
N GLN A 95 17.83 -12.13 -0.31
CA GLN A 95 17.34 -13.21 -1.19
C GLN A 95 15.91 -12.98 -1.69
N LEU A 96 15.19 -12.03 -1.13
CA LEU A 96 13.85 -11.63 -1.54
C LEU A 96 13.84 -10.39 -2.44
N LEU A 97 15.01 -9.80 -2.69
CA LEU A 97 15.18 -8.61 -3.52
C LEU A 97 15.73 -8.94 -4.91
N GLN A 98 15.44 -8.09 -5.86
CA GLN A 98 16.08 -8.08 -7.17
C GLN A 98 17.53 -7.57 -7.04
N ALA A 99 18.29 -7.60 -8.14
CA ALA A 99 19.69 -7.18 -8.16
C ALA A 99 19.90 -5.70 -7.77
N ASP A 100 18.85 -4.87 -7.86
CA ASP A 100 18.88 -3.47 -7.43
C ASP A 100 18.80 -3.27 -5.91
N GLY A 101 18.59 -4.35 -5.15
CA GLY A 101 18.49 -4.31 -3.69
C GLY A 101 17.24 -3.59 -3.15
N LEU A 102 16.26 -3.33 -4.00
CA LEU A 102 15.08 -2.51 -3.67
C LEU A 102 13.76 -3.21 -4.00
N HIS A 103 13.62 -3.72 -5.22
CA HIS A 103 12.38 -4.32 -5.66
C HIS A 103 12.25 -5.78 -5.23
N PRO A 104 11.06 -6.21 -4.77
CA PRO A 104 10.79 -7.61 -4.47
C PRO A 104 10.99 -8.50 -5.69
N ASN A 105 11.65 -9.64 -5.51
CA ASN A 105 11.83 -10.64 -6.55
C ASN A 105 10.67 -11.66 -6.57
N GLN A 106 10.75 -12.67 -7.45
CA GLN A 106 9.72 -13.68 -7.58
C GLN A 106 9.41 -14.45 -6.28
N LYS A 107 10.40 -14.68 -5.41
CA LYS A 107 10.17 -15.36 -4.12
C LYS A 107 9.39 -14.49 -3.16
N ALA A 108 9.65 -13.18 -3.15
CA ALA A 108 8.93 -12.22 -2.31
C ALA A 108 7.46 -12.07 -2.73
N GLN A 109 7.12 -12.30 -4.00
CA GLN A 109 5.73 -12.26 -4.48
C GLN A 109 4.83 -13.26 -3.77
N ILE A 110 5.38 -14.38 -3.28
CA ILE A 110 4.62 -15.37 -2.51
C ILE A 110 4.16 -14.75 -1.18
N LEU A 111 5.06 -14.07 -0.46
CA LEU A 111 4.74 -13.40 0.81
C LEU A 111 3.70 -12.30 0.62
N ILE A 112 3.88 -11.47 -0.42
CA ILE A 112 2.94 -10.39 -0.76
C ILE A 112 1.55 -11.00 -1.06
N LYS A 113 1.50 -12.01 -1.93
CA LYS A 113 0.25 -12.71 -2.27
C LYS A 113 -0.46 -13.27 -1.02
N GLU A 114 0.27 -13.96 -0.15
CA GLU A 114 -0.31 -14.56 1.05
C GLU A 114 -0.86 -13.50 2.01
N ARG A 115 -0.16 -12.39 2.18
CA ARG A 115 -0.62 -11.27 3.01
C ARG A 115 -1.90 -10.65 2.45
N VAL A 116 -1.93 -10.40 1.14
CA VAL A 116 -3.12 -9.84 0.46
C VAL A 116 -4.30 -10.80 0.59
N LEU A 117 -4.12 -12.07 0.22
CA LEU A 117 -5.20 -13.06 0.28
C LEU A 117 -5.72 -13.29 1.70
N SER A 118 -4.83 -13.42 2.69
CA SER A 118 -5.25 -13.65 4.09
C SER A 118 -6.06 -12.47 4.65
N THR A 119 -5.69 -11.24 4.29
CA THR A 119 -6.42 -10.05 4.74
C THR A 119 -7.78 -9.95 4.04
N LEU A 120 -7.81 -10.06 2.71
CA LEU A 120 -9.04 -9.95 1.94
C LEU A 120 -10.03 -11.08 2.28
N SER A 121 -9.56 -12.32 2.42
CA SER A 121 -10.44 -13.44 2.75
C SER A 121 -11.14 -13.27 4.10
N LYS A 122 -10.47 -12.72 5.10
CA LYS A 122 -11.08 -12.44 6.41
C LYS A 122 -12.14 -11.35 6.34
N THR A 123 -11.88 -10.31 5.54
CA THR A 123 -12.78 -9.15 5.44
C THR A 123 -13.98 -9.46 4.56
N LEU A 124 -13.79 -10.15 3.43
CA LEU A 124 -14.86 -10.48 2.48
C LEU A 124 -15.79 -11.61 2.98
N GLN A 125 -15.35 -12.44 3.94
CA GLN A 125 -16.23 -13.42 4.59
C GLN A 125 -17.18 -12.80 5.63
N GLY A 126 -16.92 -11.56 6.03
CA GLY A 126 -17.75 -10.80 6.98
C GLY A 126 -18.77 -9.87 6.31
N LEU A 127 -18.77 -9.81 4.98
CA LEU A 127 -19.75 -9.08 4.16
C LEU A 127 -20.77 -10.04 3.57
#